data_6f81486c51f979e912c922f7d09c86ea
#
_entry.id   6f81486c51f979e912c922f7d09c86ea
#
_cell.length_a   1.000
_cell.length_b   1.000
_cell.length_c   1.000
_cell.angle_alpha   90.00
_cell.angle_beta   90.00
_cell.angle_gamma   90.00
#
_symmetry.space_group_name_H-M   'P 1'
#
loop_
_entity.id
_entity.type
_entity.pdbx_description
1 polymer ?
#
loop_
_entity_poly.entity_id
_entity_poly.type
_entity_poly.pdbx_seq_one_letter_code
_entity_poly.pdbx_strand_id
1 'polypeptide(L)'
;MKRLIPLLAAALLVFSCEKAPKTTSSSFVKGADVSWVSEMESNGKTFKTKKGAKADIFESLKSCGINAIRLRVWVKPSGGWSGKADVVKLAERAAKAGMDLMIDFHYSDFFADPSRQDIPADWEADKADITKMCAHVKDHTTDVLNAIKEKGITPKWIQIGNETRNGMLWPIGQLWDTSYGTAGGWANFARLYKTAYAAAKEVFPSAKVMPHVNNAYADNAWWFTELRNQGASFDMIALSHYPQAENKMTPAEYNATAISRMKTLYSSFGVPVMISEVGVKTPDGEAAAKAVLKEFMDAARKLSFCAGVFYWEPEVYDWWKPAIYTSKGWNAYGMGAYLSGGKPSSVMDVFAD
;
A
#
# COMPACT_ATOMS: atom_id res chain seq x y z
N MET A 1 -66.44 43.78 32.54
CA MET A 1 -65.88 42.91 31.41
C MET A 1 -64.46 43.39 31.11
N LYS A 2 -63.49 42.63 31.68
CA LYS A 2 -62.06 42.92 31.43
C LYS A 2 -61.55 41.94 30.35
N ARG A 3 -61.08 42.47 29.21
CA ARG A 3 -60.51 41.68 28.16
C ARG A 3 -59.00 41.38 28.45
N LEU A 4 -58.67 40.11 28.57
CA LEU A 4 -57.27 39.64 28.62
C LEU A 4 -56.69 39.57 27.17
N ILE A 5 -55.54 40.18 26.99
CA ILE A 5 -54.73 40.07 25.78
C ILE A 5 -53.62 39.05 26.03
N PRO A 6 -53.44 37.99 25.23
CA PRO A 6 -52.30 37.06 25.42
C PRO A 6 -51.03 37.66 24.78
N LEU A 7 -49.96 37.73 25.58
CA LEU A 7 -48.60 38.02 25.14
C LEU A 7 -48.07 36.81 24.39
N LEU A 8 -47.72 37.00 23.10
CA LEU A 8 -47.01 36.03 22.32
C LEU A 8 -45.50 36.22 22.56
N ALA A 9 -44.86 35.25 23.24
CA ALA A 9 -43.40 35.22 23.38
C ALA A 9 -42.77 34.60 22.14
N ALA A 10 -42.05 35.41 21.36
CA ALA A 10 -41.24 34.92 20.26
C ALA A 10 -39.91 34.38 20.79
N ALA A 11 -39.72 33.07 20.69
CA ALA A 11 -38.43 32.42 20.97
C ALA A 11 -37.48 32.62 19.79
N LEU A 12 -36.46 33.43 19.97
CA LEU A 12 -35.34 33.52 19.03
C LEU A 12 -34.47 32.24 19.14
N LEU A 13 -34.54 31.40 18.14
CA LEU A 13 -33.59 30.31 17.95
C LEU A 13 -32.28 30.90 17.43
N VAL A 14 -31.28 31.00 18.31
CA VAL A 14 -29.93 31.34 17.94
C VAL A 14 -29.29 30.07 17.34
N PHE A 15 -29.19 30.00 16.04
CA PHE A 15 -28.37 28.99 15.37
C PHE A 15 -26.90 29.29 15.65
N SER A 16 -26.30 28.54 16.58
CA SER A 16 -24.87 28.50 16.76
C SER A 16 -24.26 27.79 15.53
N CYS A 17 -23.58 28.55 14.70
CA CYS A 17 -22.78 28.00 13.61
C CYS A 17 -21.53 27.36 14.22
N GLU A 18 -21.60 26.07 14.60
CA GLU A 18 -20.41 25.32 14.95
C GLU A 18 -19.49 25.28 13.75
N LYS A 19 -18.32 25.91 13.88
CA LYS A 19 -17.23 25.78 12.93
C LYS A 19 -16.88 24.31 12.85
N ALA A 20 -17.02 23.72 11.65
CA ALA A 20 -16.53 22.38 11.36
C ALA A 20 -15.07 22.26 11.87
N PRO A 21 -14.72 21.11 12.51
CA PRO A 21 -13.38 20.94 13.03
C PRO A 21 -12.37 21.13 11.89
N LYS A 22 -11.38 22.00 12.11
CA LYS A 22 -10.23 22.13 11.20
C LYS A 22 -9.58 20.76 11.13
N THR A 23 -9.79 20.05 10.04
CA THR A 23 -8.97 18.89 9.70
C THR A 23 -7.54 19.41 9.58
N THR A 24 -6.69 19.07 10.54
CA THR A 24 -5.26 19.19 10.37
C THR A 24 -4.91 18.39 9.12
N SER A 25 -4.53 19.06 8.04
CA SER A 25 -4.08 18.37 6.84
C SER A 25 -2.88 17.53 7.26
N SER A 26 -3.04 16.20 7.32
CA SER A 26 -1.88 15.32 7.44
C SER A 26 -0.97 15.64 6.26
N SER A 27 0.31 15.86 6.51
CA SER A 27 1.27 16.13 5.44
C SER A 27 1.20 14.97 4.44
N PHE A 28 1.19 15.29 3.15
CA PHE A 28 1.21 14.32 2.06
C PHE A 28 2.35 13.31 2.25
N VAL A 29 2.03 12.01 2.24
CA VAL A 29 3.00 10.94 2.44
C VAL A 29 3.84 10.74 1.19
N LYS A 30 5.14 10.78 1.37
CA LYS A 30 6.17 10.53 0.36
C LYS A 30 6.88 9.25 0.76
N GLY A 31 6.45 8.12 0.20
CA GLY A 31 6.86 6.80 0.63
C GLY A 31 7.76 6.07 -0.35
N ALA A 32 8.42 5.04 0.16
CA ALA A 32 9.14 4.02 -0.63
C ALA A 32 8.88 2.63 -0.05
N ASP A 33 8.64 1.64 -0.93
CA ASP A 33 8.74 0.22 -0.58
C ASP A 33 10.19 -0.19 -0.82
N VAL A 34 10.82 -0.76 0.19
CA VAL A 34 12.24 -1.14 0.15
C VAL A 34 12.46 -2.53 0.74
N SER A 35 11.56 -3.41 0.47
CA SER A 35 11.55 -4.77 1.02
C SER A 35 12.71 -5.64 0.51
N TRP A 36 13.40 -5.23 -0.55
CA TRP A 36 14.59 -5.93 -1.07
C TRP A 36 15.91 -5.54 -0.37
N VAL A 37 15.91 -4.51 0.45
CA VAL A 37 17.12 -3.93 1.04
C VAL A 37 18.00 -4.96 1.76
N SER A 38 17.41 -5.82 2.59
CA SER A 38 18.19 -6.81 3.34
C SER A 38 18.94 -7.77 2.42
N GLU A 39 18.30 -8.24 1.33
CA GLU A 39 18.92 -9.11 0.34
C GLU A 39 19.96 -8.35 -0.49
N MET A 40 19.68 -7.10 -0.89
CA MET A 40 20.65 -6.25 -1.60
C MET A 40 21.93 -6.03 -0.77
N GLU A 41 21.77 -5.68 0.50
CA GLU A 41 22.91 -5.48 1.42
C GLU A 41 23.71 -6.77 1.65
N SER A 42 23.03 -7.92 1.76
CA SER A 42 23.71 -9.23 1.86
C SER A 42 24.52 -9.59 0.61
N ASN A 43 24.13 -9.04 -0.52
CA ASN A 43 24.86 -9.15 -1.81
C ASN A 43 25.87 -8.01 -2.03
N GLY A 44 26.24 -7.30 -0.97
CA GLY A 44 27.29 -6.26 -1.01
C GLY A 44 26.85 -4.94 -1.63
N LYS A 45 25.54 -4.73 -1.88
CA LYS A 45 25.04 -3.44 -2.34
C LYS A 45 25.12 -2.42 -1.20
N THR A 46 25.49 -1.20 -1.51
CA THR A 46 25.65 -0.10 -0.52
C THR A 46 24.95 1.14 -1.05
N PHE A 47 24.61 2.06 -0.15
CA PHE A 47 23.83 3.24 -0.48
C PHE A 47 24.57 4.53 -0.12
N LYS A 48 24.17 5.62 -0.78
CA LYS A 48 24.68 6.96 -0.56
C LYS A 48 23.52 7.94 -0.43
N THR A 49 23.76 9.01 0.32
CA THR A 49 22.85 10.16 0.30
C THR A 49 22.85 10.84 -1.07
N LYS A 50 21.88 11.71 -1.32
CA LYS A 50 21.83 12.55 -2.53
C LYS A 50 23.10 13.38 -2.74
N LYS A 51 23.80 13.75 -1.66
CA LYS A 51 25.10 14.46 -1.70
C LYS A 51 26.29 13.53 -1.96
N GLY A 52 26.08 12.20 -2.03
CA GLY A 52 27.11 11.21 -2.36
C GLY A 52 27.87 10.65 -1.14
N ALA A 53 27.54 11.03 0.08
CA ALA A 53 28.09 10.42 1.28
C ALA A 53 27.53 9.00 1.47
N LYS A 54 28.39 8.03 1.88
CA LYS A 54 27.93 6.67 2.27
C LYS A 54 26.92 6.76 3.39
N ALA A 55 25.83 6.04 3.29
CA ALA A 55 24.73 6.10 4.25
C ALA A 55 23.99 4.76 4.32
N ASP A 56 23.23 4.59 5.39
CA ASP A 56 22.14 3.61 5.46
C ASP A 56 21.07 3.97 4.42
N ILE A 57 20.34 2.98 3.89
CA ILE A 57 19.29 3.23 2.89
C ILE A 57 18.21 4.20 3.38
N PHE A 58 17.80 4.11 4.64
CA PHE A 58 16.77 4.99 5.20
C PHE A 58 17.24 6.45 5.29
N GLU A 59 18.52 6.67 5.62
CA GLU A 59 19.15 7.99 5.54
C GLU A 59 19.26 8.49 4.10
N SER A 60 19.58 7.59 3.16
CA SER A 60 19.60 7.91 1.74
C SER A 60 18.24 8.38 1.26
N LEU A 61 17.17 7.62 1.53
CA LEU A 61 15.80 7.95 1.18
C LEU A 61 15.33 9.25 1.84
N LYS A 62 15.65 9.45 3.13
CA LYS A 62 15.35 10.68 3.84
C LYS A 62 16.01 11.91 3.19
N SER A 63 17.23 11.74 2.68
CA SER A 63 17.93 12.81 1.93
C SER A 63 17.22 13.21 0.64
N CYS A 64 16.32 12.36 0.12
CA CYS A 64 15.45 12.60 -1.03
C CYS A 64 14.07 13.16 -0.65
N GLY A 65 13.76 13.27 0.64
CA GLY A 65 12.46 13.75 1.14
C GLY A 65 11.44 12.64 1.41
N ILE A 66 11.82 11.36 1.32
CA ILE A 66 10.96 10.23 1.73
C ILE A 66 10.73 10.31 3.25
N ASN A 67 9.48 10.14 3.68
CA ASN A 67 9.06 10.23 5.08
C ASN A 67 8.30 8.98 5.57
N ALA A 68 8.05 8.00 4.70
CA ALA A 68 7.37 6.76 5.03
C ALA A 68 7.96 5.57 4.27
N ILE A 69 7.89 4.39 4.91
CA ILE A 69 8.38 3.12 4.36
C ILE A 69 7.24 2.13 4.31
N ARG A 70 7.12 1.41 3.20
CA ARG A 70 6.28 0.23 3.03
C ARG A 70 7.16 -1.01 3.05
N LEU A 71 6.74 -2.01 3.79
CA LEU A 71 7.42 -3.31 3.90
C LEU A 71 6.40 -4.42 3.66
N ARG A 72 6.62 -5.21 2.60
CA ARG A 72 5.84 -6.43 2.40
C ARG A 72 6.25 -7.51 3.39
N VAL A 73 5.31 -8.34 3.77
CA VAL A 73 5.57 -9.51 4.59
C VAL A 73 5.02 -10.78 3.94
N TRP A 74 5.88 -11.79 3.84
CA TRP A 74 5.56 -13.15 3.41
C TRP A 74 5.47 -14.08 4.61
N VAL A 75 4.80 -15.22 4.44
CA VAL A 75 4.55 -16.16 5.54
C VAL A 75 5.82 -16.95 5.87
N LYS A 76 6.36 -17.69 4.90
CA LYS A 76 7.56 -18.52 5.07
C LYS A 76 8.42 -18.51 3.80
N PRO A 77 9.00 -17.36 3.45
CA PRO A 77 9.76 -17.24 2.23
C PRO A 77 11.04 -18.08 2.24
N SER A 78 11.40 -18.63 1.10
CA SER A 78 12.72 -19.23 0.90
C SER A 78 13.80 -18.16 1.05
N GLY A 79 14.81 -18.43 1.87
CA GLY A 79 15.88 -17.46 2.16
C GLY A 79 15.57 -16.46 3.29
N GLY A 80 14.32 -16.40 3.76
CA GLY A 80 13.91 -15.57 4.91
C GLY A 80 13.68 -14.08 4.61
N TRP A 81 14.04 -13.61 3.41
CA TRP A 81 13.80 -12.20 2.99
C TRP A 81 12.30 -11.90 2.91
N SER A 82 11.91 -10.74 3.39
CA SER A 82 10.50 -10.35 3.56
C SER A 82 9.70 -11.25 4.53
N GLY A 83 10.32 -12.19 5.24
CA GLY A 83 9.69 -12.90 6.35
C GLY A 83 9.59 -12.03 7.61
N LYS A 84 8.82 -12.49 8.62
CA LYS A 84 8.59 -11.73 9.87
C LYS A 84 9.85 -11.12 10.47
N ALA A 85 10.92 -11.91 10.65
CA ALA A 85 12.15 -11.44 11.28
C ALA A 85 12.85 -10.33 10.48
N ASP A 86 12.85 -10.43 9.16
CA ASP A 86 13.42 -9.44 8.26
C ASP A 86 12.59 -8.15 8.26
N VAL A 87 11.28 -8.26 8.18
CA VAL A 87 10.36 -7.12 8.25
C VAL A 87 10.49 -6.36 9.57
N VAL A 88 10.58 -7.07 10.70
CA VAL A 88 10.80 -6.44 12.02
C VAL A 88 12.12 -5.67 12.04
N LYS A 89 13.20 -6.26 11.53
CA LYS A 89 14.52 -5.60 11.44
C LYS A 89 14.47 -4.32 10.57
N LEU A 90 13.81 -4.38 9.42
CA LEU A 90 13.64 -3.20 8.55
C LEU A 90 12.74 -2.14 9.20
N ALA A 91 11.68 -2.56 9.90
CA ALA A 91 10.80 -1.66 10.65
C ALA A 91 11.54 -0.91 11.76
N GLU A 92 12.44 -1.58 12.51
CA GLU A 92 13.29 -0.94 13.51
C GLU A 92 14.20 0.13 12.88
N ARG A 93 14.78 -0.16 11.70
CA ARG A 93 15.64 0.80 10.97
C ARG A 93 14.83 2.00 10.48
N ALA A 94 13.64 1.78 9.91
CA ALA A 94 12.75 2.85 9.48
C ALA A 94 12.31 3.75 10.64
N ALA A 95 11.92 3.15 11.77
CA ALA A 95 11.52 3.87 12.97
C ALA A 95 12.69 4.69 13.55
N LYS A 96 13.91 4.14 13.58
CA LYS A 96 15.13 4.85 14.00
C LYS A 96 15.43 6.07 13.11
N ALA A 97 15.12 5.97 11.80
CA ALA A 97 15.24 7.10 10.87
C ALA A 97 14.09 8.13 11.02
N GLY A 98 13.09 7.85 11.88
CA GLY A 98 11.94 8.71 12.11
C GLY A 98 10.93 8.69 10.95
N MET A 99 10.82 7.55 10.26
CA MET A 99 9.89 7.36 9.15
C MET A 99 8.62 6.65 9.59
N ASP A 100 7.49 7.02 9.00
CA ASP A 100 6.22 6.31 9.17
C ASP A 100 6.27 4.94 8.50
N LEU A 101 5.47 4.00 8.98
CA LEU A 101 5.51 2.61 8.53
C LEU A 101 4.16 2.15 7.97
N MET A 102 4.21 1.46 6.83
CA MET A 102 3.15 0.64 6.25
C MET A 102 3.61 -0.82 6.24
N ILE A 103 2.78 -1.74 6.71
CA ILE A 103 2.99 -3.19 6.59
C ILE A 103 2.05 -3.73 5.53
N ASP A 104 2.61 -4.44 4.55
CA ASP A 104 1.90 -5.02 3.42
C ASP A 104 1.88 -6.55 3.52
N PHE A 105 0.74 -7.12 3.86
CA PHE A 105 0.54 -8.56 3.97
C PHE A 105 0.22 -9.19 2.62
N HIS A 106 1.13 -9.99 2.07
CA HIS A 106 0.87 -10.76 0.86
C HIS A 106 0.08 -12.06 1.11
N TYR A 107 0.16 -12.63 2.32
CA TYR A 107 -0.40 -13.95 2.67
C TYR A 107 0.06 -15.04 1.70
N SER A 108 1.31 -15.02 1.33
CA SER A 108 1.98 -15.94 0.42
C SER A 108 3.43 -16.12 0.87
N ASP A 109 4.12 -17.14 0.37
CA ASP A 109 5.58 -17.31 0.56
C ASP A 109 6.39 -16.56 -0.52
N PHE A 110 5.69 -15.85 -1.41
CA PHE A 110 6.23 -15.19 -2.57
C PHE A 110 5.38 -13.97 -2.96
N PHE A 111 5.73 -13.28 -4.06
CA PHE A 111 4.93 -12.18 -4.59
C PHE A 111 3.50 -12.62 -4.87
N ALA A 112 2.56 -11.90 -4.29
CA ALA A 112 1.16 -11.93 -4.65
C ALA A 112 0.89 -10.77 -5.63
N ASP A 113 0.24 -11.07 -6.75
CA ASP A 113 -0.10 -10.10 -7.79
C ASP A 113 -1.39 -10.53 -8.51
N PRO A 114 -1.92 -9.74 -9.47
CA PRO A 114 -3.19 -10.06 -10.14
C PRO A 114 -3.20 -11.38 -10.91
N SER A 115 -2.03 -11.97 -11.19
CA SER A 115 -1.88 -13.24 -11.93
C SER A 115 -1.64 -14.44 -11.01
N ARG A 116 -1.32 -14.19 -9.73
CA ARG A 116 -1.03 -15.24 -8.75
C ARG A 116 -1.25 -14.78 -7.32
N GLN A 117 -1.87 -15.64 -6.53
CA GLN A 117 -2.16 -15.42 -5.13
C GLN A 117 -1.98 -16.78 -4.40
N ASP A 118 -0.74 -17.29 -4.44
CA ASP A 118 -0.44 -18.66 -4.01
C ASP A 118 -0.65 -18.81 -2.50
N ILE A 119 -1.27 -19.91 -2.10
CA ILE A 119 -1.36 -20.30 -0.69
C ILE A 119 0.04 -20.65 -0.17
N PRO A 120 0.43 -20.19 1.04
CA PRO A 120 1.67 -20.61 1.68
C PRO A 120 1.76 -22.12 1.83
N ALA A 121 2.96 -22.66 1.63
CA ALA A 121 3.17 -24.12 1.68
C ALA A 121 2.68 -24.76 2.99
N ASP A 122 2.88 -24.08 4.12
CA ASP A 122 2.43 -24.58 5.43
C ASP A 122 0.89 -24.57 5.59
N TRP A 123 0.15 -23.86 4.74
CA TRP A 123 -1.32 -23.77 4.77
C TRP A 123 -2.01 -24.63 3.71
N GLU A 124 -1.23 -25.26 2.82
CA GLU A 124 -1.73 -26.01 1.66
C GLU A 124 -2.68 -27.15 2.04
N ALA A 125 -2.45 -27.82 3.18
CA ALA A 125 -3.32 -28.89 3.68
C ALA A 125 -4.77 -28.42 3.97
N ASP A 126 -4.94 -27.12 4.24
CA ASP A 126 -6.22 -26.51 4.62
C ASP A 126 -6.85 -25.66 3.47
N LYS A 127 -6.31 -25.75 2.26
CA LYS A 127 -6.72 -24.91 1.10
C LYS A 127 -8.19 -24.97 0.72
N ALA A 128 -8.92 -26.00 1.14
CA ALA A 128 -10.34 -26.16 0.89
C ALA A 128 -11.22 -25.78 2.11
N ASP A 129 -10.62 -25.43 3.25
CA ASP A 129 -11.32 -25.10 4.49
C ASP A 129 -11.18 -23.60 4.79
N ILE A 130 -12.21 -22.84 4.45
CA ILE A 130 -12.23 -21.39 4.68
C ILE A 130 -12.11 -21.01 6.16
N THR A 131 -12.57 -21.86 7.09
CA THR A 131 -12.48 -21.55 8.52
C THR A 131 -11.05 -21.67 9.02
N LYS A 132 -10.35 -22.71 8.61
CA LYS A 132 -8.93 -22.89 8.93
C LYS A 132 -8.08 -21.85 8.21
N MET A 133 -8.38 -21.53 6.95
CA MET A 133 -7.67 -20.49 6.23
C MET A 133 -7.82 -19.13 6.90
N CYS A 134 -9.00 -18.79 7.41
CA CYS A 134 -9.20 -17.59 8.24
C CYS A 134 -8.37 -17.64 9.54
N ALA A 135 -8.24 -18.78 10.17
CA ALA A 135 -7.39 -18.92 11.36
C ALA A 135 -5.91 -18.63 11.00
N HIS A 136 -5.39 -19.23 9.93
CA HIS A 136 -4.03 -18.95 9.44
C HIS A 136 -3.79 -17.46 9.16
N VAL A 137 -4.73 -16.80 8.46
CA VAL A 137 -4.67 -15.36 8.18
C VAL A 137 -4.65 -14.55 9.48
N LYS A 138 -5.51 -14.86 10.45
CA LYS A 138 -5.54 -14.20 11.76
C LYS A 138 -4.21 -14.36 12.48
N ASP A 139 -3.76 -15.59 12.61
CA ASP A 139 -2.57 -15.93 13.38
C ASP A 139 -1.32 -15.27 12.80
N HIS A 140 -1.14 -15.33 11.48
CA HIS A 140 -0.01 -14.67 10.81
C HIS A 140 -0.07 -13.13 10.97
N THR A 141 -1.24 -12.53 10.78
CA THR A 141 -1.41 -11.07 10.95
C THR A 141 -1.06 -10.65 12.37
N THR A 142 -1.62 -11.36 13.36
CA THR A 142 -1.40 -11.06 14.78
C THR A 142 0.05 -11.27 15.20
N ASP A 143 0.68 -12.36 14.75
CA ASP A 143 2.07 -12.69 15.06
C ASP A 143 3.05 -11.65 14.53
N VAL A 144 2.93 -11.23 13.27
CA VAL A 144 3.79 -10.21 12.67
C VAL A 144 3.59 -8.85 13.36
N LEU A 145 2.34 -8.44 13.57
CA LEU A 145 2.04 -7.13 14.16
C LEU A 145 2.45 -7.06 15.63
N ASN A 146 2.30 -8.14 16.40
CA ASN A 146 2.80 -8.19 17.78
C ASN A 146 4.33 -8.12 17.83
N ALA A 147 5.03 -8.81 16.93
CA ALA A 147 6.49 -8.72 16.87
C ALA A 147 6.98 -7.27 16.58
N ILE A 148 6.26 -6.52 15.76
CA ILE A 148 6.53 -5.08 15.52
C ILE A 148 6.20 -4.27 16.77
N LYS A 149 5.08 -4.55 17.44
CA LYS A 149 4.63 -3.87 18.66
C LYS A 149 5.60 -4.06 19.83
N GLU A 150 6.16 -5.24 19.97
CA GLU A 150 7.20 -5.56 20.98
C GLU A 150 8.47 -4.72 20.84
N LYS A 151 8.73 -4.20 19.62
CA LYS A 151 9.80 -3.24 19.35
C LYS A 151 9.41 -1.77 19.65
N GLY A 152 8.22 -1.55 20.19
CA GLY A 152 7.71 -0.20 20.45
C GLY A 152 7.31 0.57 19.18
N ILE A 153 7.11 -0.12 18.06
CA ILE A 153 6.79 0.48 16.76
C ILE A 153 5.30 0.38 16.50
N THR A 154 4.70 1.46 16.01
CA THR A 154 3.28 1.53 15.63
C THR A 154 3.17 1.87 14.15
N PRO A 155 2.80 0.93 13.28
CA PRO A 155 2.51 1.21 11.88
C PRO A 155 1.35 2.20 11.74
N LYS A 156 1.47 3.17 10.85
CA LYS A 156 0.34 4.04 10.51
C LYS A 156 -0.66 3.37 9.60
N TRP A 157 -0.18 2.46 8.74
CA TRP A 157 -0.99 1.79 7.73
C TRP A 157 -0.71 0.28 7.74
N ILE A 158 -1.77 -0.48 7.50
CA ILE A 158 -1.71 -1.93 7.32
C ILE A 158 -2.49 -2.25 6.05
N GLN A 159 -1.78 -2.80 5.07
CA GLN A 159 -2.34 -3.27 3.82
C GLN A 159 -2.65 -4.76 3.93
N ILE A 160 -3.89 -5.14 3.61
CA ILE A 160 -4.38 -6.52 3.65
C ILE A 160 -4.48 -7.06 2.23
N GLY A 161 -3.60 -7.99 1.91
CA GLY A 161 -3.41 -8.53 0.58
C GLY A 161 -2.69 -7.54 -0.35
N ASN A 162 -1.97 -8.07 -1.32
CA ASN A 162 -1.33 -7.28 -2.38
C ASN A 162 -2.03 -7.52 -3.71
N GLU A 163 -2.46 -6.43 -4.37
CA GLU A 163 -3.09 -6.42 -5.69
C GLU A 163 -4.24 -7.43 -5.85
N THR A 164 -5.13 -7.46 -4.89
CA THR A 164 -6.18 -8.47 -4.71
C THR A 164 -7.38 -8.32 -5.64
N ARG A 165 -7.25 -7.67 -6.81
CA ARG A 165 -8.34 -7.52 -7.77
C ARG A 165 -9.01 -8.83 -8.16
N ASN A 166 -8.27 -9.93 -8.16
CA ASN A 166 -8.76 -11.28 -8.44
C ASN A 166 -8.90 -12.14 -7.17
N GLY A 167 -8.91 -11.51 -5.98
CA GLY A 167 -8.95 -12.19 -4.68
C GLY A 167 -7.56 -12.46 -4.12
N MET A 168 -7.48 -13.31 -3.10
CA MET A 168 -6.23 -13.77 -2.46
C MET A 168 -6.32 -15.24 -2.04
N LEU A 169 -5.19 -15.90 -1.81
CA LEU A 169 -5.12 -17.30 -1.34
C LEU A 169 -5.90 -18.24 -2.27
N TRP A 170 -5.50 -18.30 -3.54
CA TRP A 170 -6.17 -19.11 -4.53
C TRP A 170 -5.97 -20.60 -4.29
N PRO A 171 -7.03 -21.42 -4.54
CA PRO A 171 -8.29 -21.04 -5.19
C PRO A 171 -9.39 -20.56 -4.22
N ILE A 172 -9.24 -20.76 -2.90
CA ILE A 172 -10.36 -20.59 -1.95
C ILE A 172 -10.92 -19.15 -1.86
N GLY A 173 -10.06 -18.13 -2.03
CA GLY A 173 -10.44 -16.73 -2.06
C GLY A 173 -10.35 -16.09 -3.45
N GLN A 174 -10.30 -16.88 -4.52
CA GLN A 174 -10.26 -16.41 -5.90
C GLN A 174 -11.65 -15.95 -6.37
N LEU A 175 -11.76 -14.71 -6.87
CA LEU A 175 -13.07 -14.10 -7.15
C LEU A 175 -13.79 -14.72 -8.34
N TRP A 176 -13.06 -15.20 -9.36
CA TRP A 176 -13.61 -15.63 -10.64
C TRP A 176 -13.55 -17.14 -10.87
N ASP A 177 -12.96 -17.89 -9.94
CA ASP A 177 -12.93 -19.35 -10.04
C ASP A 177 -14.27 -19.94 -9.58
N THR A 178 -14.96 -20.61 -10.50
CA THR A 178 -16.22 -21.30 -10.24
C THR A 178 -16.02 -22.74 -9.73
N SER A 179 -14.80 -23.25 -9.64
CA SER A 179 -14.48 -24.59 -9.14
C SER A 179 -14.93 -24.82 -7.70
N TYR A 180 -15.00 -23.74 -6.92
CA TYR A 180 -15.49 -23.72 -5.54
C TYR A 180 -16.94 -23.20 -5.42
N GLY A 181 -17.65 -23.14 -6.55
CA GLY A 181 -19.01 -22.62 -6.65
C GLY A 181 -19.06 -21.11 -6.83
N THR A 182 -20.05 -20.63 -7.57
CA THR A 182 -20.22 -19.18 -7.90
C THR A 182 -20.40 -18.29 -6.67
N ALA A 183 -20.84 -18.85 -5.54
CA ALA A 183 -21.00 -18.14 -4.27
C ALA A 183 -19.70 -18.08 -3.43
N GLY A 184 -18.68 -18.90 -3.75
CA GLY A 184 -17.46 -19.01 -2.94
C GLY A 184 -16.54 -17.79 -3.05
N GLY A 185 -16.33 -17.26 -4.25
CA GLY A 185 -15.30 -16.26 -4.54
C GLY A 185 -15.37 -15.03 -3.65
N TRP A 186 -16.37 -14.18 -3.80
CA TRP A 186 -16.50 -12.95 -3.00
C TRP A 186 -16.76 -13.21 -1.51
N ALA A 187 -17.60 -14.19 -1.17
CA ALA A 187 -17.90 -14.50 0.22
C ALA A 187 -16.64 -14.96 0.97
N ASN A 188 -15.86 -15.86 0.38
CA ASN A 188 -14.62 -16.35 0.97
C ASN A 188 -13.55 -15.25 1.04
N PHE A 189 -13.33 -14.53 -0.04
CA PHE A 189 -12.40 -13.40 -0.06
C PHE A 189 -12.73 -12.37 1.03
N ALA A 190 -13.99 -11.94 1.11
CA ALA A 190 -14.43 -10.99 2.11
C ALA A 190 -14.29 -11.54 3.54
N ARG A 191 -14.50 -12.85 3.75
CA ARG A 191 -14.29 -13.48 5.05
C ARG A 191 -12.82 -13.45 5.46
N LEU A 192 -11.89 -13.78 4.54
CA LEU A 192 -10.46 -13.67 4.75
C LEU A 192 -10.03 -12.24 5.07
N TYR A 193 -10.48 -11.28 4.24
CA TYR A 193 -10.19 -9.86 4.43
C TYR A 193 -10.70 -9.34 5.78
N LYS A 194 -11.96 -9.61 6.13
CA LYS A 194 -12.55 -9.19 7.41
C LYS A 194 -11.81 -9.76 8.61
N THR A 195 -11.33 -11.00 8.50
CA THR A 195 -10.53 -11.65 9.54
C THR A 195 -9.20 -10.91 9.74
N ALA A 196 -8.47 -10.63 8.66
CA ALA A 196 -7.24 -9.86 8.72
C ALA A 196 -7.45 -8.43 9.24
N TYR A 197 -8.52 -7.77 8.77
CA TYR A 197 -8.91 -6.42 9.25
C TYR A 197 -9.13 -6.40 10.76
N ALA A 198 -9.90 -7.36 11.28
CA ALA A 198 -10.18 -7.46 12.71
C ALA A 198 -8.89 -7.73 13.52
N ALA A 199 -8.04 -8.64 13.06
CA ALA A 199 -6.76 -8.93 13.69
C ALA A 199 -5.83 -7.70 13.71
N ALA A 200 -5.76 -6.96 12.60
CA ALA A 200 -4.98 -5.73 12.52
C ALA A 200 -5.49 -4.66 13.50
N LYS A 201 -6.80 -4.48 13.59
CA LYS A 201 -7.43 -3.53 14.52
C LYS A 201 -7.32 -3.95 15.98
N GLU A 202 -7.27 -5.24 16.27
CA GLU A 202 -7.05 -5.75 17.63
C GLU A 202 -5.65 -5.37 18.14
N VAL A 203 -4.61 -5.51 17.31
CA VAL A 203 -3.23 -5.18 17.68
C VAL A 203 -2.97 -3.68 17.64
N PHE A 204 -3.42 -2.99 16.57
CA PHE A 204 -3.22 -1.56 16.34
C PHE A 204 -4.54 -0.85 16.00
N PRO A 205 -5.38 -0.48 16.99
CA PRO A 205 -6.68 0.14 16.74
C PRO A 205 -6.63 1.45 15.95
N SER A 206 -5.54 2.21 16.08
CA SER A 206 -5.35 3.50 15.40
C SER A 206 -4.82 3.39 13.97
N ALA A 207 -4.22 2.25 13.61
CA ALA A 207 -3.68 2.05 12.27
C ALA A 207 -4.81 2.09 11.21
N LYS A 208 -4.52 2.71 10.06
CA LYS A 208 -5.43 2.71 8.92
C LYS A 208 -5.26 1.42 8.14
N VAL A 209 -6.32 0.64 8.05
CA VAL A 209 -6.34 -0.65 7.37
C VAL A 209 -6.98 -0.50 5.99
N MET A 210 -6.34 -1.06 4.96
CA MET A 210 -6.76 -0.87 3.57
C MET A 210 -6.60 -2.13 2.72
N PRO A 211 -7.55 -2.42 1.82
CA PRO A 211 -7.36 -3.37 0.72
C PRO A 211 -6.55 -2.69 -0.38
N HIS A 212 -5.85 -3.48 -1.18
CA HIS A 212 -5.03 -3.02 -2.29
C HIS A 212 -5.41 -3.69 -3.60
N VAL A 213 -5.64 -2.88 -4.63
CA VAL A 213 -5.87 -3.35 -6.00
C VAL A 213 -4.93 -2.67 -6.99
N ASN A 214 -4.62 -3.39 -8.06
CA ASN A 214 -3.76 -2.88 -9.13
C ASN A 214 -4.48 -1.87 -10.04
N ASN A 215 -3.72 -1.25 -10.94
CA ASN A 215 -4.22 -0.43 -12.05
C ASN A 215 -5.12 0.73 -11.62
N ALA A 216 -4.53 1.76 -10.97
CA ALA A 216 -5.24 2.97 -10.56
C ALA A 216 -6.04 3.65 -11.68
N TYR A 217 -5.67 3.43 -12.95
CA TYR A 217 -6.37 3.93 -14.14
C TYR A 217 -7.59 3.10 -14.53
N ALA A 218 -7.76 1.89 -14.00
CA ALA A 218 -8.92 1.05 -14.27
C ALA A 218 -10.15 1.52 -13.48
N ASP A 219 -11.31 1.09 -13.91
CA ASP A 219 -12.52 1.22 -13.11
C ASP A 219 -12.51 0.16 -12.00
N ASN A 220 -12.22 0.60 -10.79
CA ASN A 220 -12.16 -0.24 -9.61
C ASN A 220 -13.34 0.00 -8.63
N ALA A 221 -14.23 0.97 -8.93
CA ALA A 221 -15.31 1.32 -8.00
C ALA A 221 -16.25 0.13 -7.72
N TRP A 222 -16.57 -0.68 -8.73
CA TRP A 222 -17.37 -1.89 -8.58
C TRP A 222 -16.74 -2.89 -7.59
N TRP A 223 -15.41 -3.03 -7.57
CA TRP A 223 -14.70 -3.96 -6.70
C TRP A 223 -14.83 -3.57 -5.22
N PHE A 224 -14.60 -2.29 -4.91
CA PHE A 224 -14.78 -1.78 -3.54
C PHE A 224 -16.24 -1.78 -3.11
N THR A 225 -17.17 -1.56 -4.06
CA THR A 225 -18.60 -1.68 -3.80
C THR A 225 -18.95 -3.10 -3.40
N GLU A 226 -18.48 -4.10 -4.15
CA GLU A 226 -18.75 -5.49 -3.83
C GLU A 226 -18.12 -5.90 -2.51
N LEU A 227 -16.90 -5.50 -2.22
CA LEU A 227 -16.27 -5.76 -0.92
C LEU A 227 -17.11 -5.21 0.25
N ARG A 228 -17.70 -4.00 0.11
CA ARG A 228 -18.65 -3.43 1.09
C ARG A 228 -19.96 -4.21 1.16
N ASN A 229 -20.50 -4.65 0.03
CA ASN A 229 -21.72 -5.45 -0.02
C ASN A 229 -21.56 -6.77 0.76
N GLN A 230 -20.34 -7.32 0.78
CA GLN A 230 -19.98 -8.47 1.61
C GLN A 230 -19.75 -8.12 3.09
N GLY A 231 -20.05 -6.90 3.51
CA GLY A 231 -19.96 -6.44 4.90
C GLY A 231 -18.53 -6.17 5.37
N ALA A 232 -17.59 -5.93 4.47
CA ALA A 232 -16.24 -5.54 4.84
C ALA A 232 -16.12 -4.02 5.05
N SER A 233 -15.25 -3.62 5.99
CA SER A 233 -14.87 -2.23 6.25
C SER A 233 -13.43 -1.99 5.83
N PHE A 234 -13.12 -0.78 5.42
CA PHE A 234 -11.76 -0.31 5.19
C PHE A 234 -11.64 1.18 5.51
N ASP A 235 -10.48 1.58 6.03
CA ASP A 235 -10.24 2.98 6.44
C ASP A 235 -9.72 3.83 5.27
N MET A 236 -9.13 3.19 4.26
CA MET A 236 -8.52 3.80 3.07
C MET A 236 -8.61 2.85 1.89
N ILE A 237 -8.36 3.36 0.71
CA ILE A 237 -8.20 2.60 -0.54
C ILE A 237 -6.74 2.66 -0.96
N ALA A 238 -6.12 1.51 -1.24
CA ALA A 238 -4.76 1.41 -1.76
C ALA A 238 -4.76 0.95 -3.23
N LEU A 239 -3.92 1.60 -4.05
CA LEU A 239 -3.83 1.35 -5.50
C LEU A 239 -2.37 1.26 -5.95
N SER A 240 -2.09 0.43 -6.98
CA SER A 240 -0.85 0.50 -7.76
C SER A 240 -1.05 1.38 -8.99
N HIS A 241 -0.05 2.19 -9.32
CA HIS A 241 -0.03 3.04 -10.51
C HIS A 241 1.29 2.89 -11.28
N TYR A 242 1.25 2.19 -12.40
CA TYR A 242 2.37 1.99 -13.31
C TYR A 242 2.01 2.57 -14.69
N PRO A 243 2.35 3.85 -14.97
CA PRO A 243 1.86 4.59 -16.14
C PRO A 243 2.40 4.10 -17.49
N GLN A 244 3.25 3.07 -17.48
CA GLN A 244 3.84 2.50 -18.70
C GLN A 244 3.63 0.98 -18.78
N ALA A 245 2.71 0.41 -17.97
CA ALA A 245 2.60 -1.04 -17.81
C ALA A 245 2.11 -1.74 -19.08
N GLU A 246 1.08 -1.19 -19.74
CA GLU A 246 0.36 -1.91 -20.81
C GLU A 246 0.56 -1.32 -22.21
N ASN A 247 1.22 -0.19 -22.36
CA ASN A 247 1.45 0.51 -23.64
C ASN A 247 0.16 0.81 -24.46
N LYS A 248 -1.00 0.92 -23.79
CA LYS A 248 -2.31 1.22 -24.42
C LYS A 248 -2.63 2.71 -24.46
N MET A 249 -1.99 3.46 -23.59
CA MET A 249 -2.12 4.91 -23.44
C MET A 249 -0.72 5.52 -23.29
N THR A 250 -0.60 6.81 -23.52
CA THR A 250 0.61 7.53 -23.13
C THR A 250 0.72 7.62 -21.61
N PRO A 251 1.93 7.79 -21.04
CA PRO A 251 2.10 7.98 -19.59
C PRO A 251 1.24 9.12 -19.03
N ALA A 252 1.08 10.23 -19.77
CA ALA A 252 0.23 11.35 -19.36
C ALA A 252 -1.26 10.96 -19.31
N GLU A 253 -1.74 10.18 -20.27
CA GLU A 253 -3.12 9.67 -20.26
C GLU A 253 -3.36 8.69 -19.10
N TYR A 254 -2.38 7.81 -18.79
CA TYR A 254 -2.44 6.97 -17.59
C TYR A 254 -2.54 7.81 -16.32
N ASN A 255 -1.69 8.83 -16.18
CA ASN A 255 -1.67 9.74 -15.04
C ASN A 255 -3.03 10.45 -14.88
N ALA A 256 -3.53 11.08 -15.95
CA ALA A 256 -4.79 11.81 -15.93
C ALA A 256 -5.97 10.90 -15.59
N THR A 257 -5.99 9.69 -16.17
CA THR A 257 -7.04 8.70 -15.91
C THR A 257 -6.99 8.22 -14.46
N ALA A 258 -5.82 7.89 -13.91
CA ALA A 258 -5.66 7.50 -12.52
C ALA A 258 -6.17 8.59 -11.56
N ILE A 259 -5.81 9.85 -11.77
CA ILE A 259 -6.31 10.99 -11.00
C ILE A 259 -7.84 11.10 -11.06
N SER A 260 -8.44 10.89 -12.24
CA SER A 260 -9.90 10.88 -12.41
C SER A 260 -10.55 9.73 -11.64
N ARG A 261 -9.99 8.51 -11.73
CA ARG A 261 -10.48 7.33 -11.00
C ARG A 261 -10.36 7.49 -9.48
N MET A 262 -9.27 8.05 -8.98
CA MET A 262 -9.11 8.38 -7.56
C MET A 262 -10.20 9.32 -7.05
N LYS A 263 -10.59 10.35 -7.85
CA LYS A 263 -11.72 11.24 -7.51
C LYS A 263 -13.04 10.47 -7.43
N THR A 264 -13.30 9.58 -8.38
CA THR A 264 -14.49 8.73 -8.38
C THR A 264 -14.53 7.85 -7.12
N LEU A 265 -13.42 7.20 -6.77
CA LEU A 265 -13.32 6.35 -5.58
C LEU A 265 -13.58 7.16 -4.30
N TYR A 266 -12.96 8.32 -4.16
CA TYR A 266 -13.23 9.17 -3.00
C TYR A 266 -14.69 9.62 -2.91
N SER A 267 -15.29 10.04 -4.03
CA SER A 267 -16.70 10.44 -4.06
C SER A 267 -17.64 9.30 -3.71
N SER A 268 -17.31 8.07 -4.11
CA SER A 268 -18.17 6.89 -3.87
C SER A 268 -18.02 6.34 -2.45
N PHE A 269 -16.85 6.47 -1.85
CA PHE A 269 -16.54 5.76 -0.60
C PHE A 269 -16.27 6.67 0.59
N GLY A 270 -15.92 7.94 0.39
CA GLY A 270 -15.68 8.91 1.47
C GLY A 270 -14.42 8.63 2.29
N VAL A 271 -13.52 7.77 1.82
CA VAL A 271 -12.27 7.43 2.50
C VAL A 271 -11.05 7.88 1.68
N PRO A 272 -9.92 8.22 2.34
CA PRO A 272 -8.72 8.62 1.63
C PRO A 272 -8.22 7.54 0.66
N VAL A 273 -7.53 7.97 -0.40
CA VAL A 273 -6.87 7.10 -1.38
C VAL A 273 -5.36 7.20 -1.21
N MET A 274 -4.68 6.06 -1.21
CA MET A 274 -3.22 5.94 -1.18
C MET A 274 -2.75 5.28 -2.47
N ILE A 275 -1.74 5.83 -3.12
CA ILE A 275 -0.99 5.08 -4.12
C ILE A 275 0.12 4.34 -3.38
N SER A 276 -0.15 3.07 -3.06
CA SER A 276 0.78 2.24 -2.29
C SER A 276 1.91 1.66 -3.13
N GLU A 277 1.77 1.74 -4.47
CA GLU A 277 2.86 1.45 -5.40
C GLU A 277 2.83 2.40 -6.60
N VAL A 278 3.97 2.96 -6.93
CA VAL A 278 4.24 3.61 -8.20
C VAL A 278 5.62 3.21 -8.70
N GLY A 279 5.78 3.07 -9.98
CA GLY A 279 7.08 2.87 -10.62
C GLY A 279 7.07 3.44 -12.02
N VAL A 280 8.20 3.95 -12.47
CA VAL A 280 8.38 4.49 -13.83
C VAL A 280 9.60 3.86 -14.47
N LYS A 281 9.47 3.44 -15.73
CA LYS A 281 10.58 2.84 -16.48
C LYS A 281 11.70 3.87 -16.66
N THR A 282 12.93 3.46 -16.34
CA THR A 282 14.15 4.27 -16.49
C THR A 282 14.97 4.00 -17.75
N PRO A 283 14.70 2.95 -18.56
CA PRO A 283 15.46 2.72 -19.81
C PRO A 283 15.42 3.87 -20.81
N ASP A 284 14.34 4.67 -20.81
CA ASP A 284 14.18 5.86 -21.66
C ASP A 284 14.93 7.10 -21.10
N GLY A 285 15.67 6.91 -20.01
CA GLY A 285 16.46 7.92 -19.32
C GLY A 285 15.77 8.53 -18.11
N GLU A 286 16.59 9.00 -17.18
CA GLU A 286 16.11 9.58 -15.91
C GLU A 286 15.19 10.79 -16.10
N ALA A 287 15.47 11.63 -17.10
CA ALA A 287 14.68 12.85 -17.34
C ALA A 287 13.25 12.54 -17.74
N ALA A 288 13.05 11.53 -18.61
CA ALA A 288 11.73 11.08 -19.02
C ALA A 288 10.96 10.46 -17.83
N ALA A 289 11.60 9.55 -17.10
CA ALA A 289 11.03 8.92 -15.91
C ALA A 289 10.64 9.95 -14.83
N LYS A 290 11.52 10.92 -14.58
CA LYS A 290 11.25 12.04 -13.66
C LYS A 290 10.06 12.88 -14.10
N ALA A 291 9.94 13.20 -15.39
CA ALA A 291 8.83 14.00 -15.90
C ALA A 291 7.49 13.30 -15.70
N VAL A 292 7.40 12.01 -16.03
CA VAL A 292 6.20 11.18 -15.85
C VAL A 292 5.79 11.10 -14.38
N LEU A 293 6.73 10.81 -13.49
CA LEU A 293 6.46 10.72 -12.05
C LEU A 293 6.08 12.08 -11.48
N LYS A 294 6.77 13.15 -11.87
CA LYS A 294 6.50 14.51 -11.39
C LYS A 294 5.09 14.97 -11.75
N GLU A 295 4.67 14.75 -12.99
CA GLU A 295 3.31 15.06 -13.44
C GLU A 295 2.25 14.40 -12.56
N PHE A 296 2.40 13.11 -12.29
CA PHE A 296 1.49 12.38 -11.41
C PHE A 296 1.51 12.92 -9.98
N MET A 297 2.70 13.08 -9.40
CA MET A 297 2.88 13.56 -8.02
C MET A 297 2.29 14.96 -7.82
N ASP A 298 2.51 15.87 -8.77
CA ASP A 298 1.97 17.25 -8.70
C ASP A 298 0.44 17.24 -8.77
N ALA A 299 -0.16 16.35 -9.55
CA ALA A 299 -1.61 16.20 -9.62
C ALA A 299 -2.17 15.55 -8.35
N ALA A 300 -1.53 14.51 -7.83
CA ALA A 300 -1.92 13.79 -6.63
C ALA A 300 -1.88 14.68 -5.38
N ARG A 301 -0.85 15.51 -5.22
CA ARG A 301 -0.70 16.46 -4.10
C ARG A 301 -1.83 17.50 -4.03
N LYS A 302 -2.47 17.82 -5.17
CA LYS A 302 -3.61 18.74 -5.22
C LYS A 302 -4.92 18.14 -4.75
N LEU A 303 -4.97 16.80 -4.57
CA LEU A 303 -6.15 16.10 -4.09
C LEU A 303 -6.10 16.01 -2.56
N SER A 304 -6.96 16.74 -1.87
CA SER A 304 -7.01 16.76 -0.39
C SER A 304 -7.25 15.39 0.25
N PHE A 305 -7.80 14.46 -0.51
CA PHE A 305 -8.09 13.08 -0.11
C PHE A 305 -7.00 12.07 -0.51
N CYS A 306 -6.01 12.47 -1.32
CA CYS A 306 -4.85 11.62 -1.60
C CYS A 306 -3.90 11.68 -0.41
N ALA A 307 -3.77 10.55 0.30
CA ALA A 307 -2.94 10.48 1.49
C ALA A 307 -1.44 10.47 1.16
N GLY A 308 -1.06 9.97 0.00
CA GLY A 308 0.33 9.93 -0.43
C GLY A 308 0.61 8.91 -1.52
N VAL A 309 1.90 8.77 -1.82
CA VAL A 309 2.43 7.90 -2.89
C VAL A 309 3.68 7.19 -2.39
N PHE A 310 3.76 5.86 -2.62
CA PHE A 310 4.93 5.04 -2.33
C PHE A 310 5.57 4.57 -3.63
N TYR A 311 6.86 4.85 -3.81
CA TYR A 311 7.64 4.29 -4.92
C TYR A 311 8.03 2.85 -4.59
N TRP A 312 7.78 1.91 -5.51
CA TRP A 312 8.09 0.50 -5.30
C TRP A 312 9.53 0.21 -5.68
N GLU A 313 10.34 -0.23 -4.70
CA GLU A 313 11.76 -0.62 -4.80
C GLU A 313 12.63 0.42 -5.56
N PRO A 314 12.61 1.72 -5.14
CA PRO A 314 13.39 2.74 -5.84
C PRO A 314 14.90 2.52 -5.73
N GLU A 315 15.38 1.86 -4.67
CA GLU A 315 16.78 1.67 -4.33
C GLU A 315 17.54 0.72 -5.26
N VAL A 316 16.82 0.02 -6.15
CA VAL A 316 17.43 -0.91 -7.11
C VAL A 316 18.32 -0.17 -8.11
N TYR A 317 19.52 -0.71 -8.33
CA TYR A 317 20.49 -0.21 -9.30
C TYR A 317 21.34 -1.35 -9.89
N ASP A 318 22.06 -1.09 -10.99
CA ASP A 318 22.87 -2.06 -11.71
C ASP A 318 22.12 -3.33 -12.10
N TRP A 319 20.85 -3.18 -12.48
CA TRP A 319 20.00 -4.31 -12.88
C TRP A 319 19.94 -5.43 -11.83
N TRP A 320 20.18 -5.09 -10.57
CA TRP A 320 20.07 -6.06 -9.47
C TRP A 320 18.66 -6.65 -9.44
N LYS A 321 18.59 -7.93 -9.07
CA LYS A 321 17.34 -8.64 -8.86
C LYS A 321 17.51 -9.65 -7.72
N PRO A 322 16.46 -9.94 -6.96
CA PRO A 322 16.52 -10.92 -5.89
C PRO A 322 16.78 -12.33 -6.45
N ALA A 323 17.40 -13.19 -5.65
CA ALA A 323 17.71 -14.57 -6.03
C ALA A 323 16.50 -15.33 -6.55
N ILE A 324 15.31 -15.05 -5.96
CA ILE A 324 14.05 -15.67 -6.37
C ILE A 324 13.67 -15.31 -7.82
N TYR A 325 13.97 -14.10 -8.31
CA TYR A 325 13.75 -13.72 -9.71
C TYR A 325 14.62 -14.57 -10.63
N THR A 326 15.87 -14.80 -10.23
CA THR A 326 16.81 -15.66 -10.99
C THR A 326 16.28 -17.09 -11.07
N SER A 327 15.78 -17.65 -9.98
CA SER A 327 15.20 -19.02 -9.93
C SER A 327 13.95 -19.16 -10.80
N LYS A 328 13.22 -18.07 -11.07
CA LYS A 328 12.02 -18.04 -11.93
C LYS A 328 12.32 -17.63 -13.37
N GLY A 329 13.58 -17.33 -13.70
CA GLY A 329 13.94 -16.82 -15.02
C GLY A 329 13.46 -15.39 -15.31
N TRP A 330 13.11 -14.63 -14.28
CA TRP A 330 12.61 -13.27 -14.42
C TRP A 330 13.73 -12.25 -14.59
N ASN A 331 13.44 -11.23 -15.38
CA ASN A 331 14.37 -10.11 -15.58
C ASN A 331 14.38 -9.18 -14.38
N ALA A 332 15.42 -8.32 -14.31
CA ALA A 332 15.43 -7.23 -13.35
C ALA A 332 14.22 -6.31 -13.52
N TYR A 333 13.83 -5.67 -12.43
CA TYR A 333 12.64 -4.85 -12.33
C TYR A 333 12.58 -3.66 -13.32
N GLY A 334 13.71 -2.99 -13.58
CA GLY A 334 13.83 -1.94 -14.62
C GLY A 334 13.22 -0.57 -14.27
N MET A 335 12.72 -0.40 -13.06
CA MET A 335 12.15 0.87 -12.57
C MET A 335 12.87 1.40 -11.32
N GLY A 336 14.05 0.84 -10.99
CA GLY A 336 14.89 1.36 -9.93
C GLY A 336 15.30 2.82 -10.20
N ALA A 337 15.36 3.61 -9.14
CA ALA A 337 15.62 5.05 -9.19
C ALA A 337 16.95 5.43 -8.54
N TYR A 338 17.88 4.47 -8.44
CA TYR A 338 19.23 4.69 -7.97
C TYR A 338 20.25 4.42 -9.09
N LEU A 339 21.34 5.18 -9.07
CA LEU A 339 22.46 5.07 -9.99
C LEU A 339 23.46 4.01 -9.52
N SER A 340 24.34 3.57 -10.40
CA SER A 340 25.46 2.71 -10.06
C SER A 340 26.23 3.25 -8.85
N GLY A 341 26.55 2.34 -7.91
CA GLY A 341 27.18 2.68 -6.65
C GLY A 341 26.22 3.26 -5.60
N GLY A 342 24.89 3.10 -5.79
CA GLY A 342 23.88 3.31 -4.77
C GLY A 342 23.55 4.76 -4.44
N LYS A 343 23.73 5.69 -5.37
CA LYS A 343 23.33 7.09 -5.22
C LYS A 343 21.92 7.29 -5.81
N PRO A 344 21.00 8.02 -5.12
CA PRO A 344 19.72 8.37 -5.72
C PRO A 344 19.88 9.11 -7.05
N SER A 345 19.10 8.74 -8.05
CA SER A 345 19.00 9.43 -9.33
C SER A 345 18.16 10.70 -9.23
N SER A 346 18.09 11.44 -10.31
CA SER A 346 17.25 12.64 -10.40
C SER A 346 15.76 12.33 -10.35
N VAL A 347 15.34 11.09 -10.58
CA VAL A 347 13.93 10.65 -10.40
C VAL A 347 13.48 10.85 -8.96
N MET A 348 14.35 10.62 -8.00
CA MET A 348 14.04 10.79 -6.57
C MET A 348 13.86 12.27 -6.14
N ASP A 349 14.24 13.24 -6.99
CA ASP A 349 14.03 14.67 -6.69
C ASP A 349 12.55 15.04 -6.55
N VAL A 350 11.66 14.27 -7.16
CA VAL A 350 10.22 14.47 -7.11
C VAL A 350 9.66 14.38 -5.69
N PHE A 351 10.38 13.71 -4.79
CA PHE A 351 10.00 13.58 -3.39
C PHE A 351 10.55 14.71 -2.49
N ALA A 352 11.48 15.51 -2.98
CA ALA A 352 12.09 16.60 -2.20
C ALA A 352 11.13 17.77 -1.91
N ASP A 353 10.13 17.99 -2.78
CA ASP A 353 9.22 19.15 -2.77
C ASP A 353 8.03 18.96 -1.82
#